data_21294812ff80e3a1af00be6fae18c2f2
#
_entry.id   21294812ff80e3a1af00be6fae18c2f2
#
_cell.length_a   1.000
_cell.length_b   1.000
_cell.length_c   1.000
_cell.angle_alpha   90.00
_cell.angle_beta   90.00
_cell.angle_gamma   90.00
#
_symmetry.space_group_name_H-M   'P 1'
#
loop_
_entity.id
_entity.type
_entity.pdbx_description
1 polymer ?
#
loop_
_entity_poly.entity_id
_entity_poly.type
_entity_poly.pdbx_seq_one_letter_code
_entity_poly.pdbx_strand_id
1 'polypeptide(L)'
;PGGPGFGGSGVADGTLQYVSEDGEAAGAIVTNFALRYLDDEALEVLESVPADGLPHTVHLPGWGTFRVVSQVFDTRTILVGRQTDSVDNVVWMLVAVELVLSLCVALGAGLIGRAWVRRELRPLSVVREAAADIARRDLADDAQALTRVGDAAVSGPVEVAEVAGAFNAMIDAVEDGMERRARSETKLRQFVADASHELRTPLASVQGYAQLARRDIDEASRSQALERISSEGARMATLVEELLTLARLDDDRSLARDRVEVIPLVLDALSDAHVLCPDHTWELGSAAQEPVLGDEAAVRQILTNLLTNARVHTPAGTRVVVSVLGEDSPRLRSSPGVDETSGAAGARAPASSTITIRVADDGPGIPEAIRERVFDRFVRGDSSRTRDGHGSSGLGMSIVDSLARAMGGRVCLVDSESGTVIDVTLPSA
;
A
#
# COMPACT_ATOMS: atom_id res chain seq x y z
N PRO A 1 71.92 82.85 8.07
CA PRO A 1 70.53 83.12 8.20
C PRO A 1 69.79 81.87 8.65
N GLY A 2 69.43 81.85 9.99
CA GLY A 2 68.73 80.74 10.58
C GLY A 2 67.28 80.83 10.29
N GLY A 3 66.78 79.99 9.49
CA GLY A 3 65.32 79.81 9.34
C GLY A 3 64.71 79.28 10.67
N PRO A 4 63.39 79.44 10.88
CA PRO A 4 62.71 79.01 12.06
C PRO A 4 62.95 77.51 12.28
N GLY A 5 63.50 77.21 13.52
CA GLY A 5 64.01 75.87 13.84
C GLY A 5 62.91 74.80 13.84
N PHE A 6 62.88 74.03 12.79
CA PHE A 6 62.10 72.80 12.78
C PHE A 6 62.82 71.72 13.62
N GLY A 7 62.20 71.28 14.69
CA GLY A 7 62.79 70.24 15.58
C GLY A 7 62.94 68.93 14.92
N GLY A 8 64.18 68.57 14.46
CA GLY A 8 64.47 67.43 13.65
C GLY A 8 64.67 66.09 14.35
N SER A 9 64.69 66.00 15.68
CA SER A 9 64.92 64.73 16.34
C SER A 9 63.64 64.25 17.07
N GLY A 10 63.01 63.20 16.54
CA GLY A 10 61.86 62.58 17.19
C GLY A 10 60.54 62.78 16.48
N VAL A 11 60.51 63.42 15.29
CA VAL A 11 59.28 63.58 14.50
C VAL A 11 59.11 62.38 13.57
N ALA A 12 57.93 61.82 13.60
CA ALA A 12 57.60 60.63 12.78
C ALA A 12 57.61 60.98 11.27
N ASP A 13 57.98 60.01 10.44
CA ASP A 13 57.95 60.08 9.01
C ASP A 13 56.52 60.44 8.49
N GLY A 14 56.37 61.26 7.48
CA GLY A 14 55.11 61.74 6.97
C GLY A 14 54.51 62.92 7.82
N THR A 15 55.26 63.51 8.76
CA THR A 15 54.82 64.68 9.51
C THR A 15 55.11 65.94 8.75
N LEU A 16 54.11 66.76 8.58
CA LEU A 16 54.17 68.11 8.03
C LEU A 16 54.27 69.11 9.18
N GLN A 17 55.21 70.05 9.07
CA GLN A 17 55.34 71.20 9.98
C GLN A 17 55.38 72.48 9.10
N TYR A 18 54.61 73.49 9.51
CA TYR A 18 54.56 74.77 8.87
C TYR A 18 54.49 75.87 9.98
N VAL A 19 55.27 76.88 9.74
CA VAL A 19 55.33 78.04 10.64
C VAL A 19 55.29 79.33 9.76
N SER A 20 54.44 80.26 10.13
CA SER A 20 54.40 81.62 9.53
C SER A 20 54.57 82.67 10.64
N GLU A 21 55.47 83.58 10.47
CA GLU A 21 55.80 84.70 11.37
C GLU A 21 56.08 85.97 10.60
N ASP A 22 55.46 87.10 10.91
CA ASP A 22 55.62 88.43 10.26
C ASP A 22 55.61 88.45 8.72
N GLY A 23 54.83 87.52 8.07
CA GLY A 23 54.74 87.41 6.65
C GLY A 23 55.75 86.51 5.95
N GLU A 24 56.69 85.94 6.71
CA GLU A 24 57.56 84.87 6.21
C GLU A 24 57.02 83.50 6.58
N ALA A 25 56.75 82.66 5.61
CA ALA A 25 56.24 81.32 5.82
C ALA A 25 57.30 80.26 5.45
N ALA A 26 57.41 79.23 6.27
CA ALA A 26 58.29 78.09 6.00
C ALA A 26 57.58 76.80 6.38
N GLY A 27 57.66 75.81 5.52
CA GLY A 27 57.07 74.48 5.75
C GLY A 27 58.04 73.38 5.36
N ALA A 28 57.99 72.29 6.08
CA ALA A 28 58.76 71.11 5.75
C ALA A 28 58.01 69.82 6.11
N ILE A 29 58.27 68.78 5.34
CA ILE A 29 57.75 67.42 5.58
C ILE A 29 58.92 66.50 5.92
N VAL A 30 58.77 65.71 6.95
CA VAL A 30 59.73 64.63 7.26
C VAL A 30 59.43 63.45 6.34
N THR A 31 60.38 63.16 5.42
CA THR A 31 60.29 62.03 4.53
C THR A 31 61.60 61.23 4.59
N ASN A 32 61.51 59.93 4.89
CA ASN A 32 62.69 59.07 5.09
C ASN A 32 63.68 59.68 6.12
N PHE A 33 63.16 60.13 7.24
CA PHE A 33 63.92 60.77 8.34
C PHE A 33 64.71 62.02 7.90
N ALA A 34 64.42 62.59 6.69
CA ALA A 34 65.01 63.81 6.22
C ALA A 34 63.92 64.93 6.08
N LEU A 35 64.29 66.18 6.43
CA LEU A 35 63.45 67.31 6.19
C LEU A 35 63.51 67.73 4.73
N ARG A 36 62.35 67.76 4.09
CA ARG A 36 62.16 68.34 2.75
C ARG A 36 61.33 69.60 2.89
N TYR A 37 61.83 70.71 2.38
CA TYR A 37 61.12 71.97 2.40
C TYR A 37 60.04 71.97 1.31
N LEU A 38 58.90 72.57 1.64
CA LEU A 38 57.80 72.76 0.74
C LEU A 38 58.12 73.82 -0.29
N ASP A 39 57.53 73.72 -1.42
CA ASP A 39 57.54 74.72 -2.49
C ASP A 39 56.49 75.80 -2.21
N ASP A 40 56.59 76.95 -2.91
CA ASP A 40 55.75 78.11 -2.69
C ASP A 40 54.26 77.80 -2.92
N GLU A 41 53.92 76.87 -3.86
CA GLU A 41 52.56 76.42 -4.14
C GLU A 41 51.93 75.67 -2.93
N ALA A 42 52.71 74.83 -2.34
CA ALA A 42 52.29 74.08 -1.15
C ALA A 42 52.16 74.98 0.10
N LEU A 43 53.03 76.01 0.21
CA LEU A 43 52.92 77.01 1.27
C LEU A 43 51.68 77.89 1.17
N GLU A 44 51.28 78.29 -0.04
CA GLU A 44 50.05 79.07 -0.29
C GLU A 44 48.81 78.27 0.09
N VAL A 45 48.80 77.00 -0.21
CA VAL A 45 47.68 76.11 0.22
C VAL A 45 47.61 76.05 1.74
N LEU A 46 48.73 75.88 2.44
CA LEU A 46 48.76 75.81 3.92
C LEU A 46 48.41 77.12 4.61
N GLU A 47 48.74 78.25 4.00
CA GLU A 47 48.35 79.59 4.46
C GLU A 47 46.85 79.81 4.44
N SER A 48 46.13 79.20 3.49
CA SER A 48 44.68 79.24 3.38
C SER A 48 43.94 78.42 4.46
N VAL A 49 44.62 77.59 5.24
CA VAL A 49 44.03 76.73 6.27
C VAL A 49 43.60 77.56 7.47
N PRO A 50 42.31 77.50 7.88
CA PRO A 50 41.83 78.19 9.09
C PRO A 50 42.63 77.83 10.35
N ALA A 51 43.10 78.82 11.13
CA ALA A 51 43.81 78.59 12.37
C ALA A 51 42.83 78.47 13.57
N ASP A 52 41.86 77.55 13.44
CA ASP A 52 40.80 77.27 14.43
C ASP A 52 41.07 76.13 15.42
N GLY A 53 42.22 75.53 15.28
CA GLY A 53 42.61 74.38 16.09
C GLY A 53 41.88 73.08 15.77
N LEU A 54 41.09 73.06 14.69
CA LEU A 54 40.39 71.86 14.24
C LEU A 54 41.18 71.14 13.13
N PRO A 55 40.99 69.81 12.99
CA PRO A 55 41.69 69.09 11.96
C PRO A 55 41.04 69.27 10.58
N HIS A 56 41.79 69.82 9.62
CA HIS A 56 41.43 70.00 8.23
C HIS A 56 42.17 69.01 7.34
N THR A 57 41.48 68.57 6.27
CA THR A 57 42.14 67.72 5.23
C THR A 57 42.52 68.59 4.07
N VAL A 58 43.78 68.62 3.72
CA VAL A 58 44.37 69.47 2.70
C VAL A 58 45.16 68.61 1.72
N HIS A 59 44.96 68.89 0.43
CA HIS A 59 45.74 68.24 -0.65
C HIS A 59 46.85 69.19 -1.07
N LEU A 60 48.10 68.75 -0.84
CA LEU A 60 49.27 69.53 -1.24
C LEU A 60 49.78 69.01 -2.60
N PRO A 61 49.87 69.88 -3.63
CA PRO A 61 50.33 69.49 -4.95
C PRO A 61 51.74 68.84 -4.85
N GLY A 62 51.91 67.67 -5.49
CA GLY A 62 53.20 66.93 -5.44
C GLY A 62 53.54 66.19 -4.14
N TRP A 63 52.76 66.40 -3.04
CA TRP A 63 53.08 65.86 -1.71
C TRP A 63 51.96 64.91 -1.18
N GLY A 64 50.77 64.99 -1.76
CA GLY A 64 49.65 64.14 -1.33
C GLY A 64 48.68 64.80 -0.33
N THR A 65 47.86 63.99 0.33
CA THR A 65 46.82 64.46 1.26
C THR A 65 47.29 64.40 2.68
N PHE A 66 47.07 65.52 3.36
CA PHE A 66 47.48 65.67 4.76
C PHE A 66 46.27 66.03 5.63
N ARG A 67 46.24 65.50 6.82
CA ARG A 67 45.32 65.92 7.88
C ARG A 67 46.12 66.87 8.77
N VAL A 68 45.74 68.17 8.75
CA VAL A 68 46.49 69.26 9.37
C VAL A 68 45.66 69.93 10.47
N VAL A 69 46.36 70.42 11.48
CA VAL A 69 45.77 71.27 12.55
C VAL A 69 46.60 72.56 12.57
N SER A 70 45.96 73.70 12.43
CA SER A 70 46.55 75.01 12.48
C SER A 70 46.12 75.77 13.73
N GLN A 71 47.09 76.40 14.42
CA GLN A 71 46.84 77.21 15.61
C GLN A 71 47.76 78.45 15.69
N VAL A 72 47.23 79.53 16.16
CA VAL A 72 47.99 80.78 16.35
C VAL A 72 48.56 80.83 17.79
N PHE A 73 49.85 80.99 17.90
CA PHE A 73 50.55 81.22 19.18
C PHE A 73 51.26 82.57 19.08
N ASP A 74 50.78 83.57 19.84
CA ASP A 74 51.31 84.95 19.81
C ASP A 74 51.26 85.57 18.39
N THR A 75 52.35 85.76 17.74
CA THR A 75 52.43 86.29 16.36
C THR A 75 52.74 85.24 15.35
N ARG A 76 52.77 83.94 15.73
CA ARG A 76 53.11 82.82 14.88
C ARG A 76 51.95 81.89 14.63
N THR A 77 51.74 81.55 13.37
CA THR A 77 50.81 80.43 13.01
C THR A 77 51.63 79.18 12.86
N ILE A 78 51.30 78.19 13.70
CA ILE A 78 51.92 76.88 13.63
C ILE A 78 50.90 75.86 13.08
N LEU A 79 51.27 75.09 12.04
CA LEU A 79 50.48 74.08 11.50
C LEU A 79 51.26 72.73 11.56
N VAL A 80 50.62 71.71 12.07
CA VAL A 80 51.17 70.33 12.12
C VAL A 80 50.18 69.38 11.44
N GLY A 81 50.71 68.56 10.57
CA GLY A 81 49.90 67.59 9.85
C GLY A 81 50.54 66.23 9.69
N ARG A 82 49.73 65.28 9.26
CA ARG A 82 50.20 63.94 8.92
C ARG A 82 49.61 63.47 7.61
N GLN A 83 50.39 62.80 6.80
CA GLN A 83 49.95 62.22 5.51
C GLN A 83 48.96 61.10 5.77
N THR A 84 47.81 61.10 5.05
CA THR A 84 46.73 60.15 5.16
C THR A 84 46.71 59.11 4.06
N ASP A 85 47.38 59.35 2.91
CA ASP A 85 47.36 58.48 1.74
C ASP A 85 47.78 57.06 2.03
N SER A 86 48.75 56.81 2.94
CA SER A 86 49.17 55.50 3.33
C SER A 86 48.12 54.73 4.17
N VAL A 87 47.30 55.44 4.93
CA VAL A 87 46.23 54.87 5.75
C VAL A 87 45.07 54.48 4.86
N ASP A 88 44.69 55.38 3.92
CA ASP A 88 43.61 55.10 2.97
C ASP A 88 43.86 53.91 2.08
N ASN A 89 45.09 53.74 1.61
CA ASN A 89 45.51 52.57 0.81
C ASN A 89 45.40 51.28 1.62
N VAL A 90 45.78 51.27 2.87
CA VAL A 90 45.66 50.09 3.75
C VAL A 90 44.19 49.75 4.01
N VAL A 91 43.35 50.77 4.25
CA VAL A 91 41.92 50.56 4.44
C VAL A 91 41.28 49.98 3.21
N TRP A 92 41.52 50.53 2.01
CA TRP A 92 41.00 49.99 0.74
C TRP A 92 41.48 48.57 0.46
N MET A 93 42.76 48.28 0.76
CA MET A 93 43.28 46.90 0.62
C MET A 93 42.55 45.93 1.54
N LEU A 94 42.32 46.30 2.82
CA LEU A 94 41.58 45.47 3.76
C LEU A 94 40.11 45.23 3.29
N VAL A 95 39.42 46.30 2.86
CA VAL A 95 38.07 46.18 2.31
C VAL A 95 38.02 45.27 1.08
N ALA A 96 39.01 45.39 0.18
CA ALA A 96 39.08 44.53 -1.01
C ALA A 96 39.31 43.07 -0.61
N VAL A 97 40.21 42.77 0.34
CA VAL A 97 40.47 41.42 0.82
C VAL A 97 39.21 40.83 1.49
N GLU A 98 38.52 41.63 2.30
CA GLU A 98 37.26 41.18 2.96
C GLU A 98 36.18 40.89 1.94
N LEU A 99 35.99 41.70 0.91
CA LEU A 99 35.04 41.48 -0.17
C LEU A 99 35.34 40.19 -0.95
N VAL A 100 36.64 39.97 -1.33
CA VAL A 100 37.05 38.76 -2.02
C VAL A 100 36.80 37.54 -1.16
N LEU A 101 37.18 37.57 0.13
CA LEU A 101 36.99 36.48 1.05
C LEU A 101 35.49 36.15 1.23
N SER A 102 34.68 37.17 1.43
CA SER A 102 33.23 37.03 1.58
C SER A 102 32.58 36.41 0.32
N LEU A 103 33.01 36.83 -0.85
CA LEU A 103 32.57 36.28 -2.13
C LEU A 103 32.97 34.80 -2.27
N CYS A 104 34.20 34.46 -1.93
CA CYS A 104 34.69 33.08 -1.99
C CYS A 104 33.92 32.18 -1.06
N VAL A 105 33.65 32.62 0.16
CA VAL A 105 32.81 31.89 1.15
C VAL A 105 31.39 31.71 0.64
N ALA A 106 30.76 32.76 0.12
CA ALA A 106 29.40 32.70 -0.42
C ALA A 106 29.29 31.71 -1.62
N LEU A 107 30.26 31.78 -2.55
CA LEU A 107 30.30 30.85 -3.69
C LEU A 107 30.56 29.42 -3.24
N GLY A 108 31.52 29.22 -2.33
CA GLY A 108 31.83 27.91 -1.76
C GLY A 108 30.61 27.29 -1.04
N ALA A 109 29.96 28.05 -0.18
CA ALA A 109 28.74 27.63 0.51
C ALA A 109 27.60 27.30 -0.47
N GLY A 110 27.43 28.11 -1.52
CA GLY A 110 26.44 27.89 -2.56
C GLY A 110 26.68 26.58 -3.36
N LEU A 111 27.94 26.33 -3.74
CA LEU A 111 28.32 25.11 -4.48
C LEU A 111 28.17 23.86 -3.62
N ILE A 112 28.65 23.91 -2.37
CA ILE A 112 28.53 22.79 -1.41
C ILE A 112 27.06 22.52 -1.10
N GLY A 113 26.28 23.56 -0.80
CA GLY A 113 24.84 23.44 -0.52
C GLY A 113 24.07 22.83 -1.69
N ARG A 114 24.36 23.31 -2.93
CA ARG A 114 23.75 22.72 -4.13
C ARG A 114 24.12 21.25 -4.35
N ALA A 115 25.38 20.88 -4.12
CA ALA A 115 25.85 19.51 -4.25
C ALA A 115 25.20 18.61 -3.21
N TRP A 116 25.09 19.10 -1.97
CA TRP A 116 24.44 18.39 -0.86
C TRP A 116 22.95 18.16 -1.10
N VAL A 117 22.21 19.22 -1.43
CA VAL A 117 20.77 19.11 -1.76
C VAL A 117 20.51 18.14 -2.93
N ARG A 118 21.34 18.22 -3.98
CA ARG A 118 21.20 17.27 -5.08
C ARG A 118 21.44 15.82 -4.67
N ARG A 119 22.39 15.58 -3.77
CA ARG A 119 22.69 14.25 -3.25
C ARG A 119 21.53 13.70 -2.42
N GLU A 120 20.96 14.53 -1.52
CA GLU A 120 19.82 14.14 -0.67
C GLU A 120 18.53 13.90 -1.45
N LEU A 121 18.31 14.65 -2.55
CA LEU A 121 17.11 14.51 -3.36
C LEU A 121 17.24 13.46 -4.49
N ARG A 122 18.42 12.89 -4.71
CA ARG A 122 18.62 11.87 -5.75
C ARG A 122 17.71 10.64 -5.60
N PRO A 123 17.44 10.10 -4.41
CA PRO A 123 16.54 8.96 -4.25
C PRO A 123 15.11 9.24 -4.72
N LEU A 124 14.62 10.48 -4.62
CA LEU A 124 13.29 10.85 -5.13
C LEU A 124 13.18 10.72 -6.66
N SER A 125 14.30 10.85 -7.39
CA SER A 125 14.29 10.62 -8.84
C SER A 125 14.05 9.15 -9.18
N VAL A 126 14.48 8.22 -8.33
CA VAL A 126 14.24 6.78 -8.49
C VAL A 126 12.76 6.47 -8.28
N VAL A 127 12.14 7.04 -7.24
CA VAL A 127 10.69 6.90 -7.00
C VAL A 127 9.88 7.44 -8.19
N ARG A 128 10.27 8.61 -8.71
CA ARG A 128 9.62 9.20 -9.87
C ARG A 128 9.75 8.34 -11.13
N GLU A 129 10.92 7.74 -11.37
CA GLU A 129 11.14 6.86 -12.51
C GLU A 129 10.33 5.58 -12.39
N ALA A 130 10.29 4.95 -11.20
CA ALA A 130 9.47 3.79 -10.94
C ALA A 130 7.97 4.10 -11.14
N ALA A 131 7.48 5.22 -10.60
CA ALA A 131 6.10 5.65 -10.79
C ALA A 131 5.76 5.93 -12.27
N ALA A 132 6.68 6.55 -13.02
CA ALA A 132 6.50 6.82 -14.43
C ALA A 132 6.54 5.56 -15.29
N ASP A 133 7.29 4.53 -14.89
CA ASP A 133 7.32 3.23 -15.55
C ASP A 133 5.99 2.49 -15.36
N ILE A 134 5.49 2.44 -14.11
CA ILE A 134 4.18 1.87 -13.79
C ILE A 134 3.06 2.57 -14.54
N ALA A 135 3.07 3.91 -14.60
CA ALA A 135 2.03 4.68 -15.29
C ALA A 135 2.01 4.48 -16.82
N ARG A 136 3.10 4.01 -17.41
CA ARG A 136 3.20 3.74 -18.85
C ARG A 136 2.89 2.29 -19.23
N ARG A 137 2.93 1.38 -18.25
CA ARG A 137 2.61 -0.03 -18.49
C ARG A 137 1.10 -0.22 -18.57
N ASP A 138 0.67 -1.07 -19.48
CA ASP A 138 -0.69 -1.59 -19.46
C ASP A 138 -0.77 -2.69 -18.41
N LEU A 139 -1.22 -2.31 -17.22
CA LEU A 139 -1.33 -3.19 -16.04
C LEU A 139 -2.29 -4.38 -16.30
N ALA A 140 -3.06 -4.36 -17.38
CA ALA A 140 -3.98 -5.43 -17.71
C ALA A 140 -3.32 -6.59 -18.47
N ASP A 141 -2.21 -6.35 -19.17
CA ASP A 141 -1.59 -7.32 -20.08
C ASP A 141 -0.22 -7.83 -19.62
N ASP A 142 0.44 -7.12 -18.67
CA ASP A 142 1.79 -7.44 -18.24
C ASP A 142 1.83 -7.93 -16.80
N ALA A 143 1.83 -9.25 -16.60
CA ALA A 143 1.92 -9.92 -15.30
C ALA A 143 3.35 -9.89 -14.69
N GLN A 144 4.27 -9.05 -15.23
CA GLN A 144 5.61 -8.91 -14.66
C GLN A 144 5.55 -8.10 -13.37
N ALA A 145 6.34 -8.53 -12.37
CA ALA A 145 6.46 -7.84 -11.09
C ALA A 145 6.77 -6.35 -11.29
N LEU A 146 6.04 -5.50 -10.59
CA LEU A 146 6.22 -4.06 -10.63
C LEU A 146 7.61 -3.68 -10.07
N THR A 147 8.24 -2.67 -10.65
CA THR A 147 9.57 -2.23 -10.21
C THR A 147 9.48 -1.55 -8.86
N ARG A 148 10.04 -2.19 -7.83
CA ARG A 148 10.13 -1.63 -6.47
C ARG A 148 11.26 -0.61 -6.36
N VAL A 149 11.07 0.34 -5.48
CA VAL A 149 12.14 1.27 -5.08
C VAL A 149 13.15 0.51 -4.22
N GLY A 150 14.41 0.46 -4.68
CA GLY A 150 15.46 -0.35 -4.03
C GLY A 150 15.85 0.16 -2.64
N ASP A 151 16.52 -0.72 -1.87
CA ASP A 151 16.94 -0.51 -0.47
C ASP A 151 17.76 0.76 -0.24
N ALA A 152 18.48 1.25 -1.25
CA ALA A 152 19.25 2.49 -1.14
C ALA A 152 18.37 3.75 -0.93
N ALA A 153 17.14 3.76 -1.41
CA ALA A 153 16.20 4.85 -1.15
C ALA A 153 15.46 4.67 0.19
N VAL A 154 15.24 3.41 0.61
CA VAL A 154 14.63 3.07 1.91
C VAL A 154 15.61 3.33 3.06
N SER A 155 16.93 3.27 2.81
CA SER A 155 18.00 3.54 3.80
C SER A 155 18.48 5.00 3.77
N GLY A 156 17.82 5.88 3.02
CA GLY A 156 18.12 7.32 2.90
C GLY A 156 17.64 8.15 4.09
N PRO A 157 17.56 9.49 3.93
CA PRO A 157 16.93 10.37 4.91
C PRO A 157 15.52 9.89 5.28
N VAL A 158 15.12 10.10 6.53
CA VAL A 158 13.87 9.55 7.10
C VAL A 158 12.65 9.87 6.22
N GLU A 159 12.57 11.09 5.72
CA GLU A 159 11.45 11.56 4.87
C GLU A 159 11.42 10.83 3.51
N VAL A 160 12.58 10.53 2.96
CA VAL A 160 12.69 9.80 1.68
C VAL A 160 12.40 8.32 1.89
N ALA A 161 12.87 7.73 2.98
CA ALA A 161 12.60 6.35 3.37
C ALA A 161 11.10 6.11 3.59
N GLU A 162 10.41 7.05 4.23
CA GLU A 162 8.96 7.00 4.46
C GLU A 162 8.20 7.01 3.12
N VAL A 163 8.56 7.91 2.20
CA VAL A 163 7.94 7.97 0.86
C VAL A 163 8.21 6.70 0.05
N ALA A 164 9.44 6.19 0.08
CA ALA A 164 9.80 4.95 -0.62
C ALA A 164 9.06 3.74 -0.03
N GLY A 165 8.93 3.67 1.29
CA GLY A 165 8.16 2.64 2.00
C GLY A 165 6.67 2.67 1.65
N ALA A 166 6.06 3.86 1.68
CA ALA A 166 4.65 4.05 1.30
C ALA A 166 4.41 3.69 -0.18
N PHE A 167 5.36 4.02 -1.06
CA PHE A 167 5.28 3.68 -2.47
C PHE A 167 5.36 2.16 -2.69
N ASN A 168 6.29 1.45 -2.02
CA ASN A 168 6.38 0.00 -2.10
C ASN A 168 5.12 -0.69 -1.55
N ALA A 169 4.56 -0.20 -0.42
CA ALA A 169 3.30 -0.71 0.11
C ALA A 169 2.12 -0.51 -0.86
N MET A 170 2.11 0.60 -1.60
CA MET A 170 1.12 0.83 -2.66
C MET A 170 1.29 -0.18 -3.82
N ILE A 171 2.54 -0.47 -4.22
CA ILE A 171 2.83 -1.50 -5.24
C ILE A 171 2.31 -2.86 -4.78
N ASP A 172 2.62 -3.28 -3.55
CA ASP A 172 2.16 -4.55 -2.99
C ASP A 172 0.62 -4.64 -3.02
N ALA A 173 -0.07 -3.57 -2.63
CA ALA A 173 -1.54 -3.51 -2.66
C ALA A 173 -2.11 -3.61 -4.09
N VAL A 174 -1.43 -3.00 -5.08
CA VAL A 174 -1.82 -3.10 -6.50
C VAL A 174 -1.57 -4.52 -7.03
N GLU A 175 -0.40 -5.11 -6.77
CA GLU A 175 -0.08 -6.49 -7.17
C GLU A 175 -1.10 -7.48 -6.58
N ASP A 176 -1.40 -7.38 -5.28
CA ASP A 176 -2.42 -8.19 -4.62
C ASP A 176 -3.82 -8.01 -5.22
N GLY A 177 -4.16 -6.78 -5.62
CA GLY A 177 -5.41 -6.46 -6.30
C GLY A 177 -5.50 -7.10 -7.69
N MET A 178 -4.41 -7.02 -8.45
CA MET A 178 -4.31 -7.62 -9.78
C MET A 178 -4.37 -9.15 -9.73
N GLU A 179 -3.64 -9.78 -8.80
CA GLU A 179 -3.70 -11.22 -8.61
C GLU A 179 -5.12 -11.70 -8.24
N ARG A 180 -5.78 -10.99 -7.33
CA ARG A 180 -7.18 -11.30 -6.96
C ARG A 180 -8.09 -11.19 -8.17
N ARG A 181 -7.94 -10.14 -8.98
CA ARG A 181 -8.71 -9.96 -10.20
C ARG A 181 -8.45 -11.06 -11.22
N ALA A 182 -7.19 -11.39 -11.51
CA ALA A 182 -6.81 -12.45 -12.44
C ALA A 182 -7.35 -13.82 -12.00
N ARG A 183 -7.28 -14.13 -10.70
CA ARG A 183 -7.88 -15.35 -10.13
C ARG A 183 -9.40 -15.35 -10.28
N SER A 184 -10.06 -14.21 -10.06
CA SER A 184 -11.51 -14.07 -10.23
C SER A 184 -11.93 -14.24 -11.70
N GLU A 185 -11.21 -13.62 -12.65
CA GLU A 185 -11.47 -13.78 -14.09
C GLU A 185 -11.28 -15.23 -14.55
N THR A 186 -10.24 -15.90 -14.07
CA THR A 186 -9.99 -17.31 -14.39
C THR A 186 -11.12 -18.20 -13.86
N LYS A 187 -11.55 -17.98 -12.59
CA LYS A 187 -12.69 -18.70 -12.01
C LYS A 187 -13.98 -18.45 -12.79
N LEU A 188 -14.23 -17.20 -13.19
CA LEU A 188 -15.42 -16.86 -13.98
C LEU A 188 -15.40 -17.53 -15.36
N ARG A 189 -14.27 -17.52 -16.07
CA ARG A 189 -14.13 -18.20 -17.36
C ARG A 189 -14.38 -19.71 -17.23
N GLN A 190 -13.79 -20.32 -16.20
CA GLN A 190 -14.00 -21.74 -15.90
C GLN A 190 -15.48 -22.01 -15.60
N PHE A 191 -16.11 -21.21 -14.73
CA PHE A 191 -17.53 -21.32 -14.40
C PHE A 191 -18.44 -21.26 -15.63
N VAL A 192 -18.21 -20.29 -16.54
CA VAL A 192 -18.99 -20.16 -17.79
C VAL A 192 -18.78 -21.35 -18.70
N ALA A 193 -17.55 -21.85 -18.81
CA ALA A 193 -17.24 -23.03 -19.62
C ALA A 193 -17.96 -24.28 -19.10
N ASP A 194 -17.84 -24.52 -17.78
CA ASP A 194 -18.44 -25.70 -17.14
C ASP A 194 -19.97 -25.65 -17.17
N ALA A 195 -20.57 -24.48 -16.87
CA ALA A 195 -22.02 -24.28 -16.99
C ALA A 195 -22.52 -24.52 -18.42
N SER A 196 -21.76 -24.07 -19.44
CA SER A 196 -22.11 -24.27 -20.85
C SER A 196 -22.06 -25.76 -21.22
N HIS A 197 -21.11 -26.52 -20.69
CA HIS A 197 -21.03 -27.96 -20.91
C HIS A 197 -22.17 -28.70 -20.23
N GLU A 198 -22.50 -28.39 -18.99
CA GLU A 198 -23.57 -29.05 -18.23
C GLU A 198 -24.99 -28.71 -18.75
N LEU A 199 -25.16 -27.53 -19.34
CA LEU A 199 -26.42 -27.18 -20.02
C LEU A 199 -26.56 -27.80 -21.41
N ARG A 200 -25.46 -28.00 -22.13
CA ARG A 200 -25.51 -28.57 -23.52
C ARG A 200 -25.99 -30.02 -23.53
N THR A 201 -25.58 -30.81 -22.54
CA THR A 201 -25.93 -32.23 -22.47
C THR A 201 -27.42 -32.47 -22.33
N PRO A 202 -28.17 -31.91 -21.34
CA PRO A 202 -29.61 -32.07 -21.25
C PRO A 202 -30.36 -31.44 -22.44
N LEU A 203 -29.84 -30.32 -22.97
CA LEU A 203 -30.43 -29.69 -24.16
C LEU A 203 -30.39 -30.61 -25.39
N ALA A 204 -29.25 -31.30 -25.59
CA ALA A 204 -29.13 -32.28 -26.67
C ALA A 204 -30.10 -33.47 -26.47
N SER A 205 -30.28 -33.92 -25.21
CA SER A 205 -31.24 -34.94 -24.83
C SER A 205 -32.67 -34.52 -25.15
N VAL A 206 -33.08 -33.30 -24.73
CA VAL A 206 -34.40 -32.71 -25.03
C VAL A 206 -34.62 -32.65 -26.55
N GLN A 207 -33.63 -32.19 -27.32
CA GLN A 207 -33.73 -32.14 -28.79
C GLN A 207 -33.89 -33.52 -29.41
N GLY A 208 -33.14 -34.52 -28.93
CA GLY A 208 -33.23 -35.90 -29.39
C GLY A 208 -34.60 -36.50 -29.12
N TYR A 209 -35.12 -36.41 -27.91
CA TYR A 209 -36.45 -36.90 -27.57
C TYR A 209 -37.57 -36.13 -28.29
N ALA A 210 -37.42 -34.82 -28.46
CA ALA A 210 -38.39 -34.05 -29.26
C ALA A 210 -38.44 -34.49 -30.74
N GLN A 211 -37.29 -34.82 -31.32
CA GLN A 211 -37.23 -35.39 -32.67
C GLN A 211 -37.85 -36.79 -32.72
N LEU A 212 -37.62 -37.63 -31.69
CA LEU A 212 -38.21 -38.94 -31.56
C LEU A 212 -39.73 -38.86 -31.48
N ALA A 213 -40.27 -37.99 -30.59
CA ALA A 213 -41.71 -37.80 -30.44
C ALA A 213 -42.45 -37.30 -31.68
N ARG A 214 -41.71 -36.67 -32.64
CA ARG A 214 -42.23 -36.21 -33.93
C ARG A 214 -42.28 -37.30 -35.02
N ARG A 215 -41.65 -38.45 -34.79
CA ARG A 215 -41.68 -39.58 -35.71
C ARG A 215 -43.00 -40.35 -35.57
N ASP A 216 -43.26 -41.21 -36.51
CA ASP A 216 -44.37 -42.14 -36.41
C ASP A 216 -43.97 -43.32 -35.52
N ILE A 217 -44.28 -43.19 -34.27
CA ILE A 217 -43.99 -44.13 -33.16
C ILE A 217 -45.29 -44.42 -32.42
N ASP A 218 -45.32 -45.53 -31.68
CA ASP A 218 -46.45 -45.87 -30.82
C ASP A 218 -46.66 -44.84 -29.68
N GLU A 219 -47.90 -44.82 -29.14
CA GLU A 219 -48.28 -43.83 -28.12
C GLU A 219 -47.47 -43.97 -26.83
N ALA A 220 -47.08 -45.21 -26.46
CA ALA A 220 -46.29 -45.46 -25.29
C ALA A 220 -44.88 -44.87 -25.41
N SER A 221 -44.23 -45.07 -26.58
CA SER A 221 -42.90 -44.49 -26.88
C SER A 221 -42.96 -42.96 -26.95
N ARG A 222 -44.08 -42.39 -27.49
CA ARG A 222 -44.29 -40.94 -27.51
C ARG A 222 -44.46 -40.37 -26.10
N SER A 223 -45.27 -41.03 -25.25
CA SER A 223 -45.46 -40.64 -23.86
C SER A 223 -44.13 -40.67 -23.11
N GLN A 224 -43.34 -41.72 -23.26
CA GLN A 224 -42.01 -41.84 -22.63
C GLN A 224 -41.06 -40.74 -23.11
N ALA A 225 -41.06 -40.37 -24.40
CA ALA A 225 -40.26 -39.28 -24.91
C ALA A 225 -40.65 -37.91 -24.31
N LEU A 226 -41.96 -37.66 -24.15
CA LEU A 226 -42.48 -36.45 -23.52
C LEU A 226 -42.13 -36.37 -22.01
N GLU A 227 -42.20 -37.48 -21.28
CA GLU A 227 -41.77 -37.57 -19.89
C GLU A 227 -40.28 -37.25 -19.73
N ARG A 228 -39.44 -37.79 -20.63
CA ARG A 228 -38.00 -37.50 -20.67
C ARG A 228 -37.71 -36.03 -20.95
N ILE A 229 -38.44 -35.39 -21.88
CA ILE A 229 -38.34 -33.95 -22.15
C ILE A 229 -38.70 -33.15 -20.90
N SER A 230 -39.80 -33.50 -20.23
CA SER A 230 -40.25 -32.82 -19.01
C SER A 230 -39.23 -32.95 -17.90
N SER A 231 -38.70 -34.15 -17.69
CA SER A 231 -37.66 -34.44 -16.67
C SER A 231 -36.36 -33.66 -16.92
N GLU A 232 -35.87 -33.63 -18.17
CA GLU A 232 -34.67 -32.87 -18.51
C GLU A 232 -34.91 -31.37 -18.43
N GLY A 233 -36.10 -30.87 -18.74
CA GLY A 233 -36.50 -29.48 -18.53
C GLY A 233 -36.48 -29.06 -17.06
N ALA A 234 -37.04 -29.87 -16.18
CA ALA A 234 -37.00 -29.67 -14.73
C ALA A 234 -35.56 -29.66 -14.21
N ARG A 235 -34.73 -30.61 -14.68
CA ARG A 235 -33.31 -30.66 -14.30
C ARG A 235 -32.55 -29.41 -14.72
N MET A 236 -32.81 -28.89 -15.96
CA MET A 236 -32.19 -27.65 -16.41
C MET A 236 -32.62 -26.45 -15.55
N ALA A 237 -33.89 -26.38 -15.13
CA ALA A 237 -34.36 -25.32 -14.25
C ALA A 237 -33.62 -25.33 -12.92
N THR A 238 -33.49 -26.51 -12.29
CA THR A 238 -32.72 -26.67 -11.04
C THR A 238 -31.26 -26.25 -11.23
N LEU A 239 -30.61 -26.68 -12.31
CA LEU A 239 -29.23 -26.31 -12.62
C LEU A 239 -29.04 -24.77 -12.74
N VAL A 240 -30.00 -24.10 -13.41
CA VAL A 240 -29.95 -22.63 -13.54
C VAL A 240 -30.12 -21.94 -12.18
N GLU A 241 -31.03 -22.42 -11.34
CA GLU A 241 -31.20 -21.88 -9.98
C GLU A 241 -29.96 -22.06 -9.11
N GLU A 242 -29.32 -23.24 -9.17
CA GLU A 242 -28.04 -23.51 -8.50
C GLU A 242 -26.92 -22.58 -8.99
N LEU A 243 -26.81 -22.35 -10.31
CA LEU A 243 -25.84 -21.42 -10.89
C LEU A 243 -26.10 -19.97 -10.47
N LEU A 244 -27.36 -19.54 -10.44
CA LEU A 244 -27.73 -18.20 -9.96
C LEU A 244 -27.44 -18.03 -8.48
N THR A 245 -27.63 -19.06 -7.67
CA THR A 245 -27.27 -19.05 -6.25
C THR A 245 -25.78 -18.87 -6.07
N LEU A 246 -24.95 -19.64 -6.77
CA LEU A 246 -23.49 -19.51 -6.73
C LEU A 246 -23.02 -18.13 -7.20
N ALA A 247 -23.60 -17.61 -8.30
CA ALA A 247 -23.24 -16.28 -8.80
C ALA A 247 -23.57 -15.16 -7.80
N ARG A 248 -24.68 -15.27 -7.06
CA ARG A 248 -25.06 -14.31 -6.01
C ARG A 248 -24.13 -14.38 -4.79
N LEU A 249 -23.64 -15.57 -4.45
CA LEU A 249 -22.72 -15.79 -3.34
C LEU A 249 -21.29 -15.31 -3.67
N ASP A 250 -20.86 -15.41 -4.93
CA ASP A 250 -19.57 -14.90 -5.40
C ASP A 250 -19.51 -13.36 -5.40
N ASP A 251 -20.66 -12.67 -5.41
CA ASP A 251 -20.78 -11.19 -5.53
C ASP A 251 -20.75 -10.47 -4.18
N ASP A 252 -20.22 -11.11 -3.13
CA ASP A 252 -20.05 -10.56 -1.75
C ASP A 252 -21.32 -9.94 -1.14
N ARG A 253 -22.51 -10.32 -1.64
CA ARG A 253 -23.78 -9.91 -1.02
C ARG A 253 -23.93 -10.63 0.30
N SER A 254 -23.78 -9.87 1.37
CA SER A 254 -23.95 -10.36 2.74
C SER A 254 -25.31 -11.04 2.90
N LEU A 255 -25.27 -12.34 3.22
CA LEU A 255 -26.43 -13.05 3.71
C LEU A 255 -26.97 -12.37 4.99
N ALA A 256 -28.26 -12.54 5.29
CA ALA A 256 -28.80 -12.10 6.55
C ALA A 256 -28.01 -12.72 7.71
N ARG A 257 -27.80 -11.97 8.78
CA ARG A 257 -27.13 -12.45 10.01
C ARG A 257 -28.12 -12.41 11.17
N ASP A 258 -29.11 -13.30 11.09
CA ASP A 258 -30.13 -13.45 12.09
C ASP A 258 -29.87 -14.66 12.99
N ARG A 259 -30.55 -14.72 14.11
CA ARG A 259 -30.57 -15.92 14.96
C ARG A 259 -31.44 -16.98 14.30
N VAL A 260 -30.86 -18.10 13.93
CA VAL A 260 -31.54 -19.20 13.23
C VAL A 260 -31.58 -20.43 14.16
N GLU A 261 -32.76 -20.89 14.46
CA GLU A 261 -33.00 -22.13 15.19
C GLU A 261 -32.81 -23.30 14.20
N VAL A 262 -31.76 -24.10 14.40
CA VAL A 262 -31.37 -25.15 13.42
C VAL A 262 -32.28 -26.37 13.53
N ILE A 263 -32.73 -26.75 14.74
CA ILE A 263 -33.47 -28.00 14.96
C ILE A 263 -34.79 -28.05 14.17
N PRO A 264 -35.64 -27.01 14.15
CA PRO A 264 -36.87 -27.04 13.34
C PRO A 264 -36.54 -27.29 11.85
N LEU A 265 -35.47 -26.65 11.32
CA LEU A 265 -35.06 -26.80 9.92
C LEU A 265 -34.56 -28.22 9.61
N VAL A 266 -33.87 -28.84 10.55
CA VAL A 266 -33.44 -30.25 10.43
C VAL A 266 -34.63 -31.19 10.43
N LEU A 267 -35.62 -30.99 11.31
CA LEU A 267 -36.81 -31.82 11.35
C LEU A 267 -37.67 -31.71 10.08
N ASP A 268 -37.81 -30.48 9.56
CA ASP A 268 -38.50 -30.23 8.28
C ASP A 268 -37.78 -30.99 7.15
N ALA A 269 -36.44 -30.81 7.03
CA ALA A 269 -35.64 -31.42 6.00
C ALA A 269 -35.63 -32.97 6.08
N LEU A 270 -35.57 -33.54 7.26
CA LEU A 270 -35.69 -34.99 7.46
C LEU A 270 -37.08 -35.52 7.07
N SER A 271 -38.15 -34.78 7.39
CA SER A 271 -39.50 -35.13 6.99
C SER A 271 -39.64 -35.14 5.47
N ASP A 272 -39.18 -34.11 4.81
CA ASP A 272 -39.19 -34.03 3.35
C ASP A 272 -38.35 -35.16 2.71
N ALA A 273 -37.18 -35.45 3.27
CA ALA A 273 -36.33 -36.54 2.79
C ALA A 273 -37.01 -37.91 2.93
N HIS A 274 -37.72 -38.14 4.02
CA HIS A 274 -38.47 -39.39 4.26
C HIS A 274 -39.61 -39.60 3.24
N VAL A 275 -40.32 -38.50 2.89
CA VAL A 275 -41.38 -38.57 1.87
C VAL A 275 -40.82 -38.89 0.50
N LEU A 276 -39.65 -38.25 0.16
CA LEU A 276 -39.01 -38.43 -1.14
C LEU A 276 -38.25 -39.76 -1.30
N CYS A 277 -37.80 -40.37 -0.21
CA CYS A 277 -37.07 -41.61 -0.21
C CYS A 277 -37.41 -42.44 1.06
N PRO A 278 -38.53 -43.16 1.06
CA PRO A 278 -38.98 -43.95 2.18
C PRO A 278 -38.15 -45.20 2.43
N ASP A 279 -37.31 -45.59 1.47
CA ASP A 279 -36.43 -46.78 1.56
C ASP A 279 -35.16 -46.48 2.40
N HIS A 280 -34.89 -45.24 2.76
CA HIS A 280 -33.81 -44.85 3.64
C HIS A 280 -34.31 -44.67 5.07
N THR A 281 -33.40 -44.79 6.05
CA THR A 281 -33.71 -44.49 7.47
C THR A 281 -33.15 -43.10 7.79
N TRP A 282 -34.04 -42.16 8.03
CA TRP A 282 -33.71 -40.77 8.36
C TRP A 282 -33.86 -40.51 9.84
N GLU A 283 -32.79 -40.10 10.53
CA GLU A 283 -32.75 -39.96 11.97
C GLU A 283 -32.20 -38.61 12.41
N LEU A 284 -32.76 -38.06 13.47
CA LEU A 284 -32.15 -36.98 14.23
C LEU A 284 -31.28 -37.59 15.34
N GLY A 285 -29.98 -37.27 15.32
CA GLY A 285 -29.06 -37.68 16.36
C GLY A 285 -29.01 -36.68 17.54
N SER A 286 -27.82 -36.22 17.90
CA SER A 286 -27.64 -35.19 18.93
C SER A 286 -28.23 -33.86 18.45
N ALA A 287 -28.94 -33.14 19.36
CA ALA A 287 -29.68 -31.93 19.07
C ALA A 287 -29.30 -30.81 20.05
N ALA A 288 -28.19 -30.10 19.80
CA ALA A 288 -27.85 -28.88 20.50
C ALA A 288 -28.87 -27.78 20.16
N GLN A 289 -29.33 -27.05 21.16
CA GLN A 289 -30.43 -26.06 21.01
C GLN A 289 -29.92 -24.63 20.75
N GLU A 290 -28.60 -24.45 20.77
CA GLU A 290 -28.02 -23.13 20.51
C GLU A 290 -28.28 -22.71 19.05
N PRO A 291 -28.77 -21.47 18.83
CA PRO A 291 -28.98 -20.94 17.49
C PRO A 291 -27.66 -20.59 16.79
N VAL A 292 -27.67 -20.63 15.48
CA VAL A 292 -26.56 -20.15 14.65
C VAL A 292 -26.84 -18.72 14.22
N LEU A 293 -25.76 -17.98 13.97
CA LEU A 293 -25.81 -16.65 13.34
C LEU A 293 -25.74 -16.83 11.83
N GLY A 294 -26.84 -16.60 11.11
CA GLY A 294 -26.87 -16.83 9.67
C GLY A 294 -28.20 -16.47 9.02
N ASP A 295 -28.41 -17.03 7.83
CA ASP A 295 -29.60 -16.88 7.03
C ASP A 295 -30.39 -18.20 7.03
N GLU A 296 -31.66 -18.16 7.39
CA GLU A 296 -32.51 -19.36 7.48
C GLU A 296 -32.62 -20.09 6.16
N ALA A 297 -32.81 -19.36 5.05
CA ALA A 297 -32.90 -19.96 3.72
C ALA A 297 -31.57 -20.64 3.30
N ALA A 298 -30.44 -20.05 3.68
CA ALA A 298 -29.13 -20.65 3.45
C ALA A 298 -28.93 -21.95 4.25
N VAL A 299 -29.31 -21.97 5.53
CA VAL A 299 -29.25 -23.20 6.36
C VAL A 299 -30.16 -24.28 5.81
N ARG A 300 -31.39 -23.94 5.41
CA ARG A 300 -32.32 -24.85 4.74
C ARG A 300 -31.74 -25.43 3.44
N GLN A 301 -31.10 -24.59 2.63
CA GLN A 301 -30.46 -25.02 1.39
C GLN A 301 -29.28 -25.97 1.63
N ILE A 302 -28.46 -25.70 2.67
CA ILE A 302 -27.38 -26.59 3.07
C ILE A 302 -27.93 -27.97 3.42
N LEU A 303 -28.96 -28.06 4.29
CA LEU A 303 -29.59 -29.29 4.69
C LEU A 303 -30.17 -30.05 3.49
N THR A 304 -30.90 -29.35 2.63
CA THR A 304 -31.49 -29.93 1.42
C THR A 304 -30.43 -30.53 0.49
N ASN A 305 -29.32 -29.83 0.29
CA ASN A 305 -28.23 -30.32 -0.57
C ASN A 305 -27.54 -31.55 0.03
N LEU A 306 -27.25 -31.53 1.35
CA LEU A 306 -26.62 -32.68 2.02
C LEU A 306 -27.51 -33.91 2.03
N LEU A 307 -28.81 -33.76 2.33
CA LEU A 307 -29.76 -34.88 2.34
C LEU A 307 -30.07 -35.41 0.94
N THR A 308 -30.12 -34.52 -0.08
CA THR A 308 -30.26 -34.91 -1.48
C THR A 308 -29.03 -35.69 -1.94
N ASN A 309 -27.83 -35.29 -1.51
CA ASN A 309 -26.59 -36.01 -1.80
C ASN A 309 -26.61 -37.42 -1.18
N ALA A 310 -27.00 -37.56 0.09
CA ALA A 310 -27.15 -38.86 0.73
C ALA A 310 -28.17 -39.73 -0.03
N ARG A 311 -29.34 -39.19 -0.38
CA ARG A 311 -30.38 -39.92 -1.15
C ARG A 311 -29.92 -40.43 -2.50
N VAL A 312 -29.17 -39.61 -3.27
CA VAL A 312 -28.80 -39.92 -4.65
C VAL A 312 -27.60 -40.86 -4.73
N HIS A 313 -26.65 -40.75 -3.78
CA HIS A 313 -25.36 -41.42 -3.84
C HIS A 313 -25.24 -42.64 -2.94
N THR A 314 -26.28 -42.96 -2.16
CA THR A 314 -26.30 -44.17 -1.33
C THR A 314 -27.37 -45.16 -1.79
N PRO A 315 -27.20 -46.48 -1.55
CA PRO A 315 -28.21 -47.49 -1.92
C PRO A 315 -29.44 -47.43 -0.98
N ALA A 316 -30.53 -48.00 -1.44
CA ALA A 316 -31.73 -48.21 -0.61
C ALA A 316 -31.38 -48.97 0.69
N GLY A 317 -31.98 -48.56 1.79
CA GLY A 317 -31.69 -49.14 3.12
C GLY A 317 -30.61 -48.40 3.90
N THR A 318 -29.95 -47.40 3.31
CA THR A 318 -28.94 -46.60 4.00
C THR A 318 -29.56 -45.80 5.15
N ARG A 319 -28.87 -45.76 6.29
CA ARG A 319 -29.19 -44.92 7.43
C ARG A 319 -28.47 -43.59 7.34
N VAL A 320 -29.20 -42.50 7.41
CA VAL A 320 -28.73 -41.13 7.40
C VAL A 320 -29.07 -40.46 8.72
N VAL A 321 -28.06 -39.96 9.44
CA VAL A 321 -28.21 -39.32 10.74
C VAL A 321 -27.76 -37.85 10.63
N VAL A 322 -28.65 -36.94 10.98
CA VAL A 322 -28.36 -35.52 11.12
C VAL A 322 -28.19 -35.18 12.59
N SER A 323 -27.09 -34.57 12.97
CA SER A 323 -26.77 -34.16 14.34
C SER A 323 -26.42 -32.67 14.38
N VAL A 324 -26.88 -31.98 15.42
CA VAL A 324 -26.48 -30.60 15.74
C VAL A 324 -25.65 -30.67 17.03
N LEU A 325 -24.38 -30.26 16.93
CA LEU A 325 -23.36 -30.41 17.95
C LEU A 325 -22.90 -29.02 18.42
N GLY A 326 -22.97 -28.77 19.74
CA GLY A 326 -22.37 -27.59 20.36
C GLY A 326 -20.87 -27.81 20.63
N GLU A 327 -20.17 -26.75 21.02
CA GLU A 327 -18.74 -26.73 21.27
C GLU A 327 -18.27 -27.75 22.32
N ASP A 328 -19.10 -28.09 23.29
CA ASP A 328 -18.80 -29.04 24.38
C ASP A 328 -19.02 -30.52 24.03
N SER A 329 -19.35 -30.83 22.77
CA SER A 329 -19.60 -32.23 22.38
C SER A 329 -18.29 -33.03 22.33
N PRO A 330 -18.18 -34.16 23.07
CA PRO A 330 -16.92 -34.89 23.26
C PRO A 330 -16.28 -35.44 22.00
N ARG A 331 -17.03 -35.51 20.87
CA ARG A 331 -16.57 -36.04 19.57
C ARG A 331 -15.89 -35.02 18.67
N LEU A 332 -15.92 -33.71 18.99
CA LEU A 332 -15.21 -32.67 18.25
C LEU A 332 -13.72 -32.55 18.64
N ARG A 333 -13.30 -33.17 19.75
CA ARG A 333 -11.91 -33.08 20.27
C ARG A 333 -10.93 -34.12 19.67
N SER A 334 -11.35 -34.93 18.74
CA SER A 334 -10.52 -36.00 18.16
C SER A 334 -10.29 -35.84 16.66
N SER A 335 -9.85 -34.66 16.20
CA SER A 335 -9.13 -34.55 14.92
C SER A 335 -7.69 -34.18 15.21
N PRO A 336 -6.74 -35.12 15.16
CA PRO A 336 -5.30 -34.81 15.19
C PRO A 336 -4.91 -34.31 13.82
N GLY A 337 -4.46 -33.06 13.72
CA GLY A 337 -3.72 -32.63 12.53
C GLY A 337 -4.09 -31.26 11.98
N VAL A 338 -3.90 -30.20 12.77
CA VAL A 338 -3.40 -28.93 12.23
C VAL A 338 -2.30 -28.48 13.19
N ASP A 339 -1.06 -28.61 12.74
CA ASP A 339 0.12 -28.09 13.42
C ASP A 339 -0.03 -26.58 13.64
N GLU A 340 -0.26 -26.20 14.89
CA GLU A 340 -0.11 -24.82 15.36
C GLU A 340 1.38 -24.50 15.58
N THR A 341 2.14 -24.38 14.50
CA THR A 341 3.49 -23.81 14.56
C THR A 341 3.67 -22.75 13.46
N SER A 342 3.13 -21.58 13.72
CA SER A 342 3.76 -20.35 13.23
C SER A 342 3.35 -19.20 14.15
N GLY A 343 4.31 -18.75 14.94
CA GLY A 343 4.13 -17.70 15.92
C GLY A 343 3.87 -16.33 15.28
N ALA A 344 2.79 -15.71 15.70
CA ALA A 344 2.68 -14.27 15.83
C ALA A 344 1.71 -13.99 16.99
N ALA A 345 2.25 -13.44 18.06
CA ALA A 345 1.48 -12.93 19.18
C ALA A 345 0.67 -11.70 18.71
N GLY A 346 -0.56 -11.95 18.27
CA GLY A 346 -1.56 -10.95 17.97
C GLY A 346 -2.84 -11.31 18.72
N ALA A 347 -3.42 -10.37 19.39
CA ALA A 347 -4.55 -10.45 20.30
C ALA A 347 -5.59 -11.52 19.90
N ARG A 348 -5.76 -12.53 20.76
CA ARG A 348 -6.78 -13.56 20.65
C ARG A 348 -8.13 -12.87 20.78
N ALA A 349 -8.84 -12.73 19.64
CA ALA A 349 -10.27 -12.40 19.66
C ALA A 349 -10.99 -13.47 20.52
N PRO A 350 -12.06 -13.13 21.27
CA PRO A 350 -12.79 -14.10 22.03
C PRO A 350 -13.22 -15.23 21.09
N ALA A 351 -12.95 -16.48 21.47
CA ALA A 351 -13.36 -17.65 20.72
C ALA A 351 -14.90 -17.58 20.58
N SER A 352 -15.39 -17.23 19.39
CA SER A 352 -16.80 -17.28 19.07
C SER A 352 -17.20 -18.73 19.11
N SER A 353 -18.17 -19.07 19.97
CA SER A 353 -18.74 -20.42 20.06
C SER A 353 -19.26 -20.83 18.68
N THR A 354 -19.11 -22.11 18.33
CA THR A 354 -19.52 -22.62 17.03
C THR A 354 -20.48 -23.80 17.20
N ILE A 355 -21.40 -23.91 16.25
CA ILE A 355 -22.36 -25.02 16.15
C ILE A 355 -21.98 -25.82 14.90
N THR A 356 -21.96 -27.14 15.03
CA THR A 356 -21.68 -28.03 13.89
C THR A 356 -22.92 -28.84 13.54
N ILE A 357 -23.38 -28.70 12.31
CA ILE A 357 -24.40 -29.56 11.70
C ILE A 357 -23.64 -30.72 11.04
N ARG A 358 -23.81 -31.91 11.53
CA ARG A 358 -23.21 -33.16 11.02
C ARG A 358 -24.24 -33.98 10.27
N VAL A 359 -23.95 -34.35 9.04
CA VAL A 359 -24.72 -35.33 8.27
C VAL A 359 -23.83 -36.55 8.04
N ALA A 360 -24.28 -37.70 8.55
CA ALA A 360 -23.56 -38.97 8.45
C ALA A 360 -24.43 -40.02 7.78
N ASP A 361 -23.90 -40.75 6.79
CA ASP A 361 -24.52 -41.93 6.20
C ASP A 361 -23.64 -43.18 6.37
N ASP A 362 -24.24 -44.36 6.35
CA ASP A 362 -23.55 -45.65 6.36
C ASP A 362 -23.44 -46.27 4.94
N GLY A 363 -23.47 -45.44 3.92
CA GLY A 363 -23.35 -45.80 2.52
C GLY A 363 -21.93 -46.19 2.10
N PRO A 364 -21.65 -46.23 0.79
CA PRO A 364 -20.32 -46.68 0.28
C PRO A 364 -19.19 -45.65 0.46
N GLY A 365 -19.48 -44.46 0.98
CA GLY A 365 -18.54 -43.37 1.13
C GLY A 365 -18.15 -42.67 -0.16
N ILE A 366 -17.30 -41.66 -0.06
CA ILE A 366 -16.79 -40.90 -1.20
C ILE A 366 -15.50 -41.53 -1.72
N PRO A 367 -15.41 -41.85 -3.04
CA PRO A 367 -14.19 -42.38 -3.64
C PRO A 367 -12.96 -41.50 -3.39
N GLU A 368 -11.82 -42.12 -3.06
CA GLU A 368 -10.56 -41.42 -2.77
C GLU A 368 -10.16 -40.39 -3.83
N ALA A 369 -10.34 -40.74 -5.10
CA ALA A 369 -9.97 -39.89 -6.24
C ALA A 369 -10.67 -38.51 -6.27
N ILE A 370 -11.81 -38.33 -5.58
CA ILE A 370 -12.58 -37.09 -5.55
C ILE A 370 -12.69 -36.48 -4.15
N ARG A 371 -12.16 -37.13 -3.09
CA ARG A 371 -12.29 -36.70 -1.70
C ARG A 371 -11.82 -35.27 -1.46
N GLU A 372 -10.62 -34.95 -1.94
CA GLU A 372 -10.03 -33.61 -1.79
C GLU A 372 -10.79 -32.52 -2.57
N ARG A 373 -11.52 -32.92 -3.61
CA ARG A 373 -12.20 -32.04 -4.54
C ARG A 373 -13.72 -32.12 -4.47
N VAL A 374 -14.28 -32.77 -3.46
CA VAL A 374 -15.72 -33.01 -3.35
C VAL A 374 -16.54 -31.71 -3.25
N PHE A 375 -15.93 -30.64 -2.76
CA PHE A 375 -16.51 -29.31 -2.65
C PHE A 375 -16.24 -28.42 -3.88
N ASP A 376 -15.45 -28.89 -4.83
CA ASP A 376 -15.25 -28.17 -6.11
C ASP A 376 -16.52 -28.25 -6.96
N ARG A 377 -16.73 -27.27 -7.81
CA ARG A 377 -17.88 -27.19 -8.72
C ARG A 377 -17.80 -28.32 -9.76
N PHE A 378 -18.95 -28.93 -10.08
CA PHE A 378 -19.10 -29.96 -11.13
C PHE A 378 -18.28 -31.25 -10.90
N VAL A 379 -17.78 -31.50 -9.69
CA VAL A 379 -17.08 -32.76 -9.34
C VAL A 379 -18.13 -33.87 -9.17
N ARG A 380 -17.88 -35.00 -9.87
CA ARG A 380 -18.75 -36.18 -9.85
C ARG A 380 -17.90 -37.45 -9.80
N GLY A 381 -18.35 -38.44 -9.05
CA GLY A 381 -17.76 -39.78 -9.07
C GLY A 381 -18.17 -40.56 -10.31
N ASP A 382 -17.29 -41.41 -10.84
CA ASP A 382 -17.54 -42.22 -12.04
C ASP A 382 -18.77 -43.14 -11.92
N SER A 383 -19.12 -43.54 -10.70
CA SER A 383 -20.31 -44.39 -10.42
C SER A 383 -21.65 -43.68 -10.65
N SER A 384 -21.66 -42.34 -10.72
CA SER A 384 -22.90 -41.54 -10.93
C SER A 384 -23.30 -41.43 -12.42
N ARG A 385 -22.44 -41.84 -13.36
CA ARG A 385 -22.72 -41.82 -14.79
C ARG A 385 -23.64 -42.95 -15.27
N THR A 386 -23.77 -44.02 -14.48
CA THR A 386 -24.38 -45.30 -14.93
C THR A 386 -25.71 -45.63 -14.23
N ARG A 387 -26.18 -44.90 -13.25
CA ARG A 387 -27.48 -45.13 -12.58
C ARG A 387 -28.49 -44.09 -12.98
N ASP A 388 -29.49 -44.55 -13.71
CA ASP A 388 -30.83 -43.96 -13.88
C ASP A 388 -30.93 -42.45 -14.03
N GLY A 389 -30.51 -41.88 -15.17
CA GLY A 389 -31.01 -40.61 -15.73
C GLY A 389 -31.15 -39.35 -14.81
N HIS A 390 -31.03 -39.49 -13.51
CA HIS A 390 -31.28 -38.47 -12.49
C HIS A 390 -30.01 -38.03 -11.79
N GLY A 391 -28.89 -38.01 -12.50
CA GLY A 391 -27.58 -37.60 -11.94
C GLY A 391 -27.60 -36.19 -11.36
N SER A 392 -27.02 -36.02 -10.17
CA SER A 392 -26.79 -34.70 -9.52
C SER A 392 -25.98 -33.77 -10.45
N SER A 393 -26.21 -32.48 -10.35
CA SER A 393 -25.52 -31.41 -11.11
C SER A 393 -24.00 -31.32 -10.79
N GLY A 394 -23.58 -31.90 -9.63
CA GLY A 394 -22.24 -31.70 -9.09
C GLY A 394 -22.01 -30.30 -8.49
N LEU A 395 -23.08 -29.51 -8.32
CA LEU A 395 -23.04 -28.18 -7.70
C LEU A 395 -23.45 -28.18 -6.23
N GLY A 396 -24.25 -29.17 -5.78
CA GLY A 396 -24.80 -29.16 -4.42
C GLY A 396 -23.76 -29.01 -3.32
N MET A 397 -22.61 -29.73 -3.39
CA MET A 397 -21.54 -29.65 -2.40
C MET A 397 -20.79 -28.32 -2.46
N SER A 398 -20.59 -27.75 -3.64
CA SER A 398 -19.97 -26.43 -3.77
C SER A 398 -20.90 -25.29 -3.30
N ILE A 399 -22.21 -25.47 -3.39
CA ILE A 399 -23.21 -24.56 -2.80
C ILE A 399 -23.12 -24.63 -1.28
N VAL A 400 -23.00 -25.82 -0.68
CA VAL A 400 -22.83 -26.00 0.77
C VAL A 400 -21.58 -25.27 1.27
N ASP A 401 -20.43 -25.43 0.58
CA ASP A 401 -19.19 -24.72 0.92
C ASP A 401 -19.35 -23.20 0.81
N SER A 402 -19.92 -22.73 -0.31
CA SER A 402 -20.12 -21.29 -0.54
C SER A 402 -21.07 -20.64 0.49
N LEU A 403 -22.17 -21.29 0.84
CA LEU A 403 -23.13 -20.83 1.85
C LEU A 403 -22.51 -20.82 3.25
N ALA A 404 -21.79 -21.89 3.62
CA ALA A 404 -21.12 -21.96 4.91
C ALA A 404 -20.10 -20.84 5.08
N ARG A 405 -19.25 -20.61 4.04
CA ARG A 405 -18.27 -19.51 4.05
C ARG A 405 -18.93 -18.13 4.10
N ALA A 406 -19.99 -17.91 3.33
CA ALA A 406 -20.71 -16.63 3.34
C ALA A 406 -21.33 -16.30 4.70
N MET A 407 -21.67 -17.32 5.51
CA MET A 407 -22.10 -17.17 6.90
C MET A 407 -20.94 -17.11 7.91
N GLY A 408 -19.67 -17.10 7.45
CA GLY A 408 -18.49 -17.08 8.33
C GLY A 408 -18.14 -18.43 8.93
N GLY A 409 -18.70 -19.52 8.39
CA GLY A 409 -18.45 -20.88 8.78
C GLY A 409 -17.51 -21.63 7.83
N ARG A 410 -17.53 -22.97 7.93
CA ARG A 410 -16.76 -23.87 7.06
C ARG A 410 -17.46 -25.22 6.90
N VAL A 411 -17.13 -25.93 5.84
CA VAL A 411 -17.53 -27.32 5.65
C VAL A 411 -16.29 -28.20 5.56
N CYS A 412 -16.38 -29.41 6.08
CA CYS A 412 -15.33 -30.41 5.94
C CYS A 412 -15.88 -31.84 5.83
N LEU A 413 -15.16 -32.67 5.12
CA LEU A 413 -15.37 -34.11 5.09
C LEU A 413 -14.59 -34.71 6.26
N VAL A 414 -15.28 -35.46 7.12
CA VAL A 414 -14.67 -36.15 8.27
C VAL A 414 -14.31 -37.58 7.88
N ASP A 415 -13.14 -38.04 8.29
CA ASP A 415 -12.76 -39.43 8.07
C ASP A 415 -13.68 -40.38 8.86
N SER A 416 -14.23 -41.37 8.18
CA SER A 416 -15.14 -42.36 8.70
C SER A 416 -14.68 -43.76 8.26
N GLU A 417 -14.85 -44.76 9.14
CA GLU A 417 -14.54 -46.15 8.83
C GLU A 417 -15.56 -46.72 7.80
N SER A 418 -16.76 -46.18 7.78
CA SER A 418 -17.82 -46.55 6.83
C SER A 418 -18.71 -45.35 6.50
N GLY A 419 -19.14 -45.22 5.23
CA GLY A 419 -20.05 -44.17 4.81
C GLY A 419 -19.39 -42.80 4.64
N THR A 420 -20.21 -41.76 4.61
CA THR A 420 -19.80 -40.36 4.49
C THR A 420 -20.19 -39.58 5.71
N VAL A 421 -19.27 -38.73 6.24
CA VAL A 421 -19.56 -37.79 7.33
C VAL A 421 -19.13 -36.39 6.88
N ILE A 422 -20.11 -35.46 6.83
CA ILE A 422 -19.88 -34.06 6.46
C ILE A 422 -20.28 -33.17 7.64
N ASP A 423 -19.35 -32.31 8.04
CA ASP A 423 -19.51 -31.33 9.09
C ASP A 423 -19.62 -29.92 8.48
N VAL A 424 -20.67 -29.22 8.82
CA VAL A 424 -20.85 -27.78 8.51
C VAL A 424 -20.81 -27.03 9.84
N THR A 425 -19.74 -26.27 10.05
CA THR A 425 -19.50 -25.48 11.27
C THR A 425 -19.92 -24.03 11.00
N LEU A 426 -20.83 -23.50 11.82
CA LEU A 426 -21.34 -22.12 11.71
C LEU A 426 -21.10 -21.38 13.04
N PRO A 427 -20.97 -20.03 13.03
CA PRO A 427 -20.88 -19.26 14.26
C PRO A 427 -22.19 -19.37 15.05
N SER A 428 -22.10 -19.52 16.38
CA SER A 428 -23.24 -19.44 17.30
C SER A 428 -23.72 -18.00 17.40
N ALA A 429 -25.01 -17.81 17.60
CA ALA A 429 -25.65 -16.49 17.71
C ALA A 429 -25.55 -15.88 19.11
#